data_0de70845fab9d1fcc798ae9c5e08a3b2
#
_entry.id   0de70845fab9d1fcc798ae9c5e08a3b2
#
_cell.length_a   1.000
_cell.length_b   1.000
_cell.length_c   1.000
_cell.angle_alpha   90.00
_cell.angle_beta   90.00
_cell.angle_gamma   90.00
#
_symmetry.space_group_name_H-M   'P 1'
#
loop_
_entity.id
_entity.type
_entity.pdbx_description
1 polymer ?
#
loop_
_entity_poly.entity_id
_entity_poly.type
_entity_poly.pdbx_seq_one_letter_code
_entity_poly.pdbx_strand_id
1 'polypeptide(L)'
;MTDITVGHVNRVSRLIVHPLTVRITHWLNALAMVIMIMSGWRIYNSDPILPFYFPVWLTLGGSYEGSVDIHNEDGLAGALQWHFAGMWLLAINGIIYLAYGILSGHFRRAFFPVGPTAVLRDALAALQFRLPHRLGAYNAVQKTLYLGVLTAGVIMVVSGLAIWKPGQFQELTWLFGGFDVARVIHFLGMAAIVVFLIVHVALVVIVPKTLPPMITGRALAHEAHSED
;
A
#
# COMPACT_ATOMS: atom_id res chain seq x y z
N MET A 1 50.78 40.45 -2.74
CA MET A 1 49.90 39.69 -3.66
C MET A 1 49.40 38.48 -2.92
N THR A 2 48.25 38.65 -2.29
CA THR A 2 47.60 37.58 -1.47
C THR A 2 46.49 37.00 -2.30
N ASP A 3 46.70 35.79 -2.73
CA ASP A 3 45.76 34.98 -3.53
C ASP A 3 44.64 34.50 -2.60
N ILE A 4 43.44 35.09 -2.73
CA ILE A 4 42.24 34.65 -2.00
C ILE A 4 41.61 33.56 -2.85
N THR A 5 41.92 32.31 -2.52
CA THR A 5 41.21 31.15 -3.00
C THR A 5 39.79 31.19 -2.45
N VAL A 6 38.85 31.66 -3.27
CA VAL A 6 37.39 31.54 -2.98
C VAL A 6 37.03 30.09 -3.02
N GLY A 7 36.90 29.48 -1.84
CA GLY A 7 36.35 28.14 -1.70
C GLY A 7 34.93 28.07 -2.26
N HIS A 8 34.73 27.36 -3.36
CA HIS A 8 33.41 26.99 -3.85
C HIS A 8 32.73 26.14 -2.77
N VAL A 9 31.88 26.77 -1.97
CA VAL A 9 30.92 26.04 -1.13
C VAL A 9 29.94 25.37 -2.09
N ASN A 10 30.14 24.08 -2.36
CA ASN A 10 29.16 23.25 -3.06
C ASN A 10 27.85 23.27 -2.26
N ARG A 11 26.93 24.15 -2.62
CA ARG A 11 25.56 24.13 -2.12
C ARG A 11 24.91 22.85 -2.62
N VAL A 12 24.88 21.84 -1.78
CA VAL A 12 24.11 20.63 -2.02
C VAL A 12 22.63 21.04 -2.13
N SER A 13 22.12 21.19 -3.34
CA SER A 13 20.72 21.51 -3.57
C SER A 13 19.86 20.29 -3.23
N ARG A 14 18.87 20.48 -2.35
CA ARG A 14 17.89 19.45 -2.00
C ARG A 14 16.66 19.59 -2.89
N LEU A 15 16.38 18.58 -3.69
CA LEU A 15 15.18 18.54 -4.53
C LEU A 15 13.99 17.96 -3.75
N ILE A 16 12.81 18.58 -3.91
CA ILE A 16 11.57 18.02 -3.38
C ILE A 16 11.13 16.89 -4.31
N VAL A 17 11.20 15.66 -3.80
CA VAL A 17 10.83 14.44 -4.54
C VAL A 17 9.38 14.06 -4.24
N HIS A 18 8.97 14.15 -2.97
CA HIS A 18 7.62 13.78 -2.54
C HIS A 18 6.91 14.97 -1.88
N PRO A 19 5.76 15.42 -2.43
CA PRO A 19 4.90 16.42 -1.80
C PRO A 19 4.42 15.98 -0.41
N LEU A 20 4.18 16.95 0.48
CA LEU A 20 3.75 16.66 1.86
C LEU A 20 2.47 15.81 1.90
N THR A 21 1.50 16.10 1.02
CA THR A 21 0.24 15.34 0.92
C THR A 21 0.51 13.86 0.65
N VAL A 22 1.39 13.55 -0.32
CA VAL A 22 1.74 12.15 -0.65
C VAL A 22 2.38 11.44 0.55
N ARG A 23 3.24 12.13 1.29
CA ARG A 23 3.91 11.57 2.46
C ARG A 23 2.96 11.28 3.61
N ILE A 24 2.10 12.24 3.95
CA ILE A 24 1.10 12.08 5.03
C ILE A 24 0.15 10.93 4.66
N THR A 25 -0.42 10.95 3.46
CA THR A 25 -1.36 9.91 3.02
C THR A 25 -0.70 8.54 2.96
N HIS A 26 0.57 8.45 2.57
CA HIS A 26 1.32 7.19 2.57
C HIS A 26 1.44 6.59 3.99
N TRP A 27 1.88 7.38 4.98
CA TRP A 27 2.06 6.85 6.34
C TRP A 27 0.73 6.53 7.04
N LEU A 28 -0.33 7.32 6.76
CA LEU A 28 -1.67 6.99 7.23
C LEU A 28 -2.21 5.71 6.57
N ASN A 29 -1.94 5.48 5.28
CA ASN A 29 -2.26 4.21 4.62
C ASN A 29 -1.46 3.05 5.19
N ALA A 30 -0.18 3.22 5.51
CA ALA A 30 0.62 2.17 6.14
C ALA A 30 0.01 1.75 7.49
N LEU A 31 -0.39 2.72 8.33
CA LEU A 31 -1.09 2.45 9.58
C LEU A 31 -2.43 1.73 9.35
N ALA A 32 -3.24 2.22 8.40
CA ALA A 32 -4.52 1.61 8.06
C ALA A 32 -4.35 0.16 7.57
N MET A 33 -3.35 -0.11 6.73
CA MET A 33 -3.06 -1.46 6.23
C MET A 33 -2.69 -2.44 7.35
N VAL A 34 -1.87 -2.02 8.32
CA VAL A 34 -1.55 -2.86 9.48
C VAL A 34 -2.82 -3.20 10.25
N ILE A 35 -3.65 -2.21 10.57
CA ILE A 35 -4.91 -2.41 11.31
C ILE A 35 -5.84 -3.35 10.51
N MET A 36 -6.04 -3.08 9.21
CA MET A 36 -6.97 -3.82 8.36
C MET A 36 -6.53 -5.28 8.15
N ILE A 37 -5.24 -5.53 7.91
CA ILE A 37 -4.70 -6.87 7.70
C ILE A 37 -4.83 -7.68 9.00
N MET A 38 -4.33 -7.17 10.12
CA MET A 38 -4.32 -7.90 11.39
C MET A 38 -5.75 -8.17 11.91
N SER A 39 -6.65 -7.20 11.80
CA SER A 39 -8.07 -7.37 12.18
C SER A 39 -8.80 -8.30 11.19
N GLY A 40 -8.51 -8.18 9.89
CA GLY A 40 -9.06 -9.05 8.86
C GLY A 40 -8.66 -10.51 9.04
N TRP A 41 -7.41 -10.80 9.45
CA TRP A 41 -6.97 -12.15 9.78
C TRP A 41 -7.72 -12.71 11.01
N ARG A 42 -8.04 -11.86 11.99
CA ARG A 42 -8.88 -12.29 13.12
C ARG A 42 -10.29 -12.63 12.69
N ILE A 43 -10.90 -11.79 11.84
CA ILE A 43 -12.24 -12.04 11.28
C ILE A 43 -12.24 -13.33 10.44
N TYR A 44 -11.22 -13.52 9.60
CA TYR A 44 -11.05 -14.74 8.82
C TYR A 44 -11.01 -16.00 9.69
N ASN A 45 -10.31 -15.96 10.83
CA ASN A 45 -10.20 -17.09 11.74
C ASN A 45 -11.53 -17.52 12.36
N SER A 46 -12.56 -16.65 12.40
CA SER A 46 -13.89 -17.03 12.91
C SER A 46 -14.69 -17.89 11.93
N ASP A 47 -14.46 -17.72 10.62
CA ASP A 47 -15.09 -18.50 9.55
C ASP A 47 -14.14 -18.60 8.35
N PRO A 48 -13.15 -19.51 8.41
CA PRO A 48 -12.10 -19.59 7.40
C PRO A 48 -12.61 -20.15 6.07
N ILE A 49 -12.19 -19.51 4.97
CA ILE A 49 -12.50 -19.93 3.59
C ILE A 49 -11.63 -21.13 3.18
N LEU A 50 -10.42 -21.24 3.72
CA LEU A 50 -9.44 -22.29 3.43
C LEU A 50 -9.07 -23.01 4.73
N PRO A 51 -8.59 -24.27 4.68
CA PRO A 51 -8.32 -25.10 5.87
C PRO A 51 -7.03 -24.68 6.61
N PHE A 52 -6.91 -23.40 6.97
CA PHE A 52 -5.83 -22.89 7.80
C PHE A 52 -6.30 -21.68 8.63
N TYR A 53 -5.55 -21.36 9.70
CA TYR A 53 -5.76 -20.23 10.58
C TYR A 53 -4.51 -19.35 10.65
N PHE A 54 -4.70 -18.03 10.71
CA PHE A 54 -3.60 -17.12 11.00
C PHE A 54 -3.23 -17.19 12.48
N PRO A 55 -1.93 -17.16 12.83
CA PRO A 55 -1.49 -17.15 14.22
C PRO A 55 -2.10 -16.01 15.01
N VAL A 56 -2.63 -16.27 16.21
CA VAL A 56 -3.35 -15.27 17.04
C VAL A 56 -2.49 -14.05 17.33
N TRP A 57 -1.18 -14.23 17.54
CA TRP A 57 -0.25 -13.14 17.80
C TRP A 57 -0.02 -12.19 16.60
N LEU A 58 -0.42 -12.58 15.38
CA LEU A 58 -0.46 -11.73 14.19
C LEU A 58 -1.82 -11.08 13.96
N THR A 59 -2.79 -11.31 14.82
CA THR A 59 -4.16 -10.79 14.66
C THR A 59 -4.42 -9.63 15.62
N LEU A 60 -5.36 -8.76 15.26
CA LEU A 60 -5.78 -7.61 16.06
C LEU A 60 -7.25 -7.74 16.45
N GLY A 61 -7.55 -7.53 17.73
CA GLY A 61 -8.89 -7.63 18.32
C GLY A 61 -9.14 -9.00 18.94
N GLY A 62 -10.24 -9.10 19.70
CA GLY A 62 -10.60 -10.26 20.52
C GLY A 62 -10.14 -10.12 21.97
N SER A 63 -10.83 -10.78 22.89
CA SER A 63 -10.44 -10.84 24.29
C SER A 63 -9.30 -11.81 24.50
N TYR A 64 -8.32 -11.40 25.31
CA TYR A 64 -7.12 -12.18 25.61
C TYR A 64 -7.30 -13.06 26.86
N GLU A 65 -8.46 -13.01 27.52
CA GLU A 65 -8.71 -13.74 28.74
C GLU A 65 -8.89 -15.24 28.48
N GLY A 66 -7.74 -15.92 28.43
CA GLY A 66 -7.65 -17.34 28.76
C GLY A 66 -8.20 -18.36 27.79
N SER A 67 -8.87 -17.99 26.72
CA SER A 67 -9.39 -18.96 25.76
C SER A 67 -8.40 -19.16 24.61
N VAL A 68 -7.78 -20.32 24.61
CA VAL A 68 -7.07 -20.92 23.46
C VAL A 68 -8.05 -21.19 22.30
N ASP A 69 -9.34 -20.95 22.52
CA ASP A 69 -10.41 -21.25 21.59
C ASP A 69 -10.51 -20.13 20.54
N ILE A 70 -9.95 -20.39 19.38
CA ILE A 70 -9.92 -19.54 18.19
C ILE A 70 -11.35 -19.30 17.65
N HIS A 71 -12.28 -20.16 18.02
CA HIS A 71 -13.68 -20.18 17.59
C HIS A 71 -14.61 -19.35 18.47
N ASN A 72 -14.09 -18.64 19.46
CA ASN A 72 -14.94 -17.88 20.39
C ASN A 72 -15.50 -16.63 19.71
N GLU A 73 -16.82 -16.50 19.66
CA GLU A 73 -17.58 -15.38 19.06
C GLU A 73 -17.18 -14.02 19.64
N ASP A 74 -16.79 -13.97 20.92
CA ASP A 74 -16.31 -12.75 21.59
C ASP A 74 -15.07 -12.14 20.95
N GLY A 75 -14.21 -12.96 20.31
CA GLY A 75 -13.04 -12.50 19.58
C GLY A 75 -13.35 -11.72 18.31
N LEU A 76 -14.50 -11.99 17.69
CA LEU A 76 -14.94 -11.31 16.46
C LEU A 76 -15.34 -9.85 16.72
N ALA A 77 -16.02 -9.57 17.84
CA ALA A 77 -16.53 -8.23 18.16
C ALA A 77 -15.41 -7.18 18.21
N GLY A 78 -14.32 -7.46 18.92
CA GLY A 78 -13.15 -6.57 18.96
C GLY A 78 -12.45 -6.42 17.61
N ALA A 79 -12.35 -7.50 16.83
CA ALA A 79 -11.76 -7.48 15.50
C ALA A 79 -12.56 -6.61 14.52
N LEU A 80 -13.89 -6.70 14.54
CA LEU A 80 -14.77 -5.87 13.69
C LEU A 80 -14.63 -4.38 14.03
N GLN A 81 -14.52 -4.02 15.30
CA GLN A 81 -14.32 -2.62 15.71
C GLN A 81 -13.01 -2.05 15.12
N TRP A 82 -11.91 -2.80 15.23
CA TRP A 82 -10.64 -2.42 14.64
C TRP A 82 -10.71 -2.36 13.12
N HIS A 83 -11.37 -3.33 12.50
CA HIS A 83 -11.52 -3.38 11.04
C HIS A 83 -12.29 -2.17 10.52
N PHE A 84 -13.40 -1.81 11.14
CA PHE A 84 -14.17 -0.62 10.77
C PHE A 84 -13.43 0.68 11.06
N ALA A 85 -12.68 0.77 12.16
CA ALA A 85 -11.81 1.93 12.41
C ALA A 85 -10.74 2.09 11.31
N GLY A 86 -10.07 0.99 10.95
CA GLY A 86 -9.11 0.96 9.83
C GLY A 86 -9.75 1.27 8.49
N MET A 87 -10.96 0.75 8.23
CA MET A 87 -11.74 1.02 7.02
C MET A 87 -12.02 2.52 6.84
N TRP A 88 -12.48 3.21 7.90
CA TRP A 88 -12.72 4.65 7.83
C TRP A 88 -11.44 5.44 7.62
N LEU A 89 -10.36 5.06 8.31
CA LEU A 89 -9.04 5.68 8.10
C LEU A 89 -8.58 5.50 6.65
N LEU A 90 -8.67 4.28 6.11
CA LEU A 90 -8.30 3.96 4.73
C LEU A 90 -9.17 4.71 3.72
N ALA A 91 -10.50 4.70 3.90
CA ALA A 91 -11.44 5.32 2.97
C ALA A 91 -11.25 6.85 2.92
N ILE A 92 -11.22 7.52 4.06
CA ILE A 92 -11.04 8.99 4.12
C ILE A 92 -9.69 9.38 3.53
N ASN A 93 -8.62 8.72 3.96
CA ASN A 93 -7.27 8.99 3.47
C ASN A 93 -7.14 8.65 1.98
N GLY A 94 -7.75 7.56 1.53
CA GLY A 94 -7.80 7.16 0.12
C GLY A 94 -8.51 8.19 -0.75
N ILE A 95 -9.65 8.73 -0.31
CA ILE A 95 -10.37 9.81 -1.01
C ILE A 95 -9.48 11.06 -1.14
N ILE A 96 -8.80 11.46 -0.06
CA ILE A 96 -7.88 12.61 -0.07
C ILE A 96 -6.75 12.37 -1.08
N TYR A 97 -6.14 11.19 -1.06
CA TYR A 97 -5.06 10.84 -1.97
C TYR A 97 -5.50 10.79 -3.43
N LEU A 98 -6.65 10.16 -3.71
CA LEU A 98 -7.23 10.08 -5.06
C LEU A 98 -7.60 11.46 -5.59
N ALA A 99 -8.28 12.28 -4.77
CA ALA A 99 -8.64 13.66 -5.13
C ALA A 99 -7.37 14.49 -5.43
N TYR A 100 -6.37 14.44 -4.56
CA TYR A 100 -5.10 15.10 -4.80
C TYR A 100 -4.44 14.60 -6.10
N GLY A 101 -4.36 13.29 -6.31
CA GLY A 101 -3.72 12.68 -7.46
C GLY A 101 -4.36 13.07 -8.80
N ILE A 102 -5.69 13.15 -8.82
CA ILE A 102 -6.48 13.55 -9.99
C ILE A 102 -6.37 15.06 -10.22
N LEU A 103 -6.71 15.87 -9.21
CA LEU A 103 -6.80 17.34 -9.33
C LEU A 103 -5.44 17.98 -9.61
N SER A 104 -4.37 17.48 -9.00
CA SER A 104 -3.00 17.98 -9.25
C SER A 104 -2.39 17.44 -10.56
N GLY A 105 -3.04 16.49 -11.23
CA GLY A 105 -2.46 15.76 -12.37
C GLY A 105 -1.28 14.86 -11.99
N HIS A 106 -1.10 14.58 -10.70
CA HIS A 106 0.01 13.75 -10.21
C HIS A 106 -0.02 12.36 -10.82
N PHE A 107 -1.17 11.69 -10.85
CA PHE A 107 -1.30 10.35 -11.41
C PHE A 107 -0.93 10.28 -12.90
N ARG A 108 -1.35 11.28 -13.67
CA ARG A 108 -1.02 11.33 -15.10
C ARG A 108 0.47 11.45 -15.32
N ARG A 109 1.16 12.27 -14.52
CA ARG A 109 2.61 12.46 -14.62
C ARG A 109 3.42 11.30 -14.06
N ALA A 110 2.97 10.72 -12.94
CA ALA A 110 3.73 9.70 -12.24
C ALA A 110 3.53 8.29 -12.83
N PHE A 111 2.30 7.96 -13.27
CA PHE A 111 1.95 6.59 -13.63
C PHE A 111 1.82 6.36 -15.14
N PHE A 112 1.64 7.40 -15.95
CA PHE A 112 1.48 7.24 -17.40
C PHE A 112 2.64 7.90 -18.16
N PRO A 113 2.96 7.37 -19.37
CA PRO A 113 2.41 6.17 -20.01
C PRO A 113 2.97 4.87 -19.40
N VAL A 114 2.20 3.78 -19.55
CA VAL A 114 2.62 2.40 -19.25
C VAL A 114 2.37 1.56 -20.50
N GLY A 115 3.45 1.09 -21.15
CA GLY A 115 3.35 0.21 -22.30
C GLY A 115 3.64 -1.24 -21.91
N PRO A 116 2.91 -2.24 -22.45
CA PRO A 116 3.11 -3.65 -22.10
C PRO A 116 4.53 -4.15 -22.39
N THR A 117 5.14 -3.69 -23.48
CA THR A 117 6.52 -4.02 -23.84
C THR A 117 7.53 -3.45 -22.84
N ALA A 118 7.30 -2.23 -22.34
CA ALA A 118 8.14 -1.63 -21.31
C ALA A 118 8.02 -2.41 -19.98
N VAL A 119 6.81 -2.81 -19.61
CA VAL A 119 6.57 -3.63 -18.39
C VAL A 119 7.30 -4.96 -18.50
N LEU A 120 7.20 -5.67 -19.64
CA LEU A 120 7.87 -6.96 -19.81
C LEU A 120 9.40 -6.80 -19.77
N ARG A 121 9.96 -5.81 -20.48
CA ARG A 121 11.39 -5.52 -20.46
C ARG A 121 11.89 -5.21 -19.04
N ASP A 122 11.20 -4.32 -18.33
CA ASP A 122 11.59 -3.89 -16.99
C ASP A 122 11.40 -5.04 -15.97
N ALA A 123 10.40 -5.92 -16.15
CA ALA A 123 10.23 -7.11 -15.35
C ALA A 123 11.37 -8.11 -15.52
N LEU A 124 11.79 -8.37 -16.76
CA LEU A 124 12.95 -9.22 -17.05
C LEU A 124 14.25 -8.63 -16.46
N ALA A 125 14.44 -7.30 -16.57
CA ALA A 125 15.57 -6.62 -15.97
C ALA A 125 15.55 -6.70 -14.43
N ALA A 126 14.37 -6.61 -13.80
CA ALA A 126 14.19 -6.77 -12.35
C ALA A 126 14.59 -8.17 -11.87
N LEU A 127 14.17 -9.23 -12.60
CA LEU A 127 14.55 -10.62 -12.30
C LEU A 127 16.05 -10.85 -12.41
N GLN A 128 16.76 -10.06 -13.21
CA GLN A 128 18.22 -10.10 -13.39
C GLN A 128 18.96 -9.15 -12.44
N PHE A 129 18.26 -8.45 -11.53
CA PHE A 129 18.82 -7.40 -10.63
C PHE A 129 19.52 -6.26 -11.40
N ARG A 130 19.06 -5.97 -12.65
CA ARG A 130 19.62 -4.94 -13.54
C ARG A 130 18.69 -3.76 -13.74
N LEU A 131 17.62 -3.65 -12.92
CA LEU A 131 16.64 -2.59 -13.07
C LEU A 131 17.23 -1.25 -12.58
N PRO A 132 17.34 -0.21 -13.40
CA PRO A 132 17.86 1.08 -12.96
C PRO A 132 16.87 1.75 -11.99
N HIS A 133 17.37 2.21 -10.84
CA HIS A 133 16.62 2.94 -9.84
C HIS A 133 16.93 4.43 -9.95
N ARG A 134 16.03 5.19 -10.58
CA ARG A 134 16.15 6.66 -10.66
C ARG A 134 15.25 7.31 -9.62
N LEU A 135 15.82 8.10 -8.72
CA LEU A 135 15.04 8.87 -7.76
C LEU A 135 14.14 9.89 -8.49
N GLY A 136 12.83 9.83 -8.18
CA GLY A 136 11.84 10.71 -8.80
C GLY A 136 11.25 10.26 -10.14
N ALA A 137 11.72 9.13 -10.72
CA ALA A 137 11.15 8.53 -11.92
C ALA A 137 10.79 7.05 -11.66
N TYR A 138 9.55 6.67 -11.94
CA TYR A 138 9.09 5.28 -11.80
C TYR A 138 9.33 4.51 -13.09
N ASN A 139 9.92 3.32 -12.98
CA ASN A 139 9.99 2.37 -14.09
C ASN A 139 8.61 1.73 -14.35
N ALA A 140 8.47 1.02 -15.50
CA ALA A 140 7.18 0.49 -15.92
C ALA A 140 6.62 -0.57 -14.94
N VAL A 141 7.46 -1.37 -14.28
CA VAL A 141 7.05 -2.33 -13.26
C VAL A 141 6.50 -1.62 -12.03
N GLN A 142 7.20 -0.59 -11.53
CA GLN A 142 6.74 0.21 -10.40
C GLN A 142 5.39 0.87 -10.69
N LYS A 143 5.22 1.48 -11.88
CA LYS A 143 3.95 2.08 -12.30
C LYS A 143 2.82 1.06 -12.30
N THR A 144 3.06 -0.15 -12.84
CA THR A 144 2.07 -1.23 -12.86
C THR A 144 1.71 -1.70 -11.46
N LEU A 145 2.69 -1.86 -10.57
CA LEU A 145 2.46 -2.25 -9.18
C LEU A 145 1.65 -1.19 -8.41
N TYR A 146 1.94 0.10 -8.62
CA TYR A 146 1.15 1.18 -7.99
C TYR A 146 -0.29 1.23 -8.52
N LEU A 147 -0.50 1.09 -9.82
CA LEU A 147 -1.85 1.00 -10.38
C LEU A 147 -2.57 -0.26 -9.88
N GLY A 148 -1.85 -1.38 -9.79
CA GLY A 148 -2.38 -2.64 -9.26
C GLY A 148 -2.86 -2.52 -7.81
N VAL A 149 -2.05 -1.93 -6.92
CA VAL A 149 -2.43 -1.79 -5.51
C VAL A 149 -3.57 -0.79 -5.31
N LEU A 150 -3.63 0.28 -6.11
CA LEU A 150 -4.77 1.21 -6.09
C LEU A 150 -6.06 0.52 -6.54
N THR A 151 -6.00 -0.27 -7.61
CA THR A 151 -7.14 -1.06 -8.09
C THR A 151 -7.56 -2.10 -7.05
N ALA A 152 -6.62 -2.82 -6.45
CA ALA A 152 -6.89 -3.75 -5.35
C ALA A 152 -7.56 -3.04 -4.16
N GLY A 153 -7.10 -1.84 -3.80
CA GLY A 153 -7.72 -1.02 -2.76
C GLY A 153 -9.19 -0.68 -3.05
N VAL A 154 -9.52 -0.32 -4.29
CA VAL A 154 -10.90 -0.08 -4.72
C VAL A 154 -11.73 -1.36 -4.61
N ILE A 155 -11.21 -2.49 -5.10
CA ILE A 155 -11.89 -3.79 -5.01
C ILE A 155 -12.13 -4.17 -3.54
N MET A 156 -11.15 -3.95 -2.65
CA MET A 156 -11.29 -4.20 -1.22
C MET A 156 -12.42 -3.39 -0.58
N VAL A 157 -12.53 -2.09 -0.91
CA VAL A 157 -13.61 -1.24 -0.38
C VAL A 157 -14.96 -1.74 -0.89
N VAL A 158 -15.10 -1.97 -2.20
CA VAL A 158 -16.39 -2.34 -2.81
C VAL A 158 -16.83 -3.74 -2.38
N SER A 159 -15.92 -4.72 -2.35
CA SER A 159 -16.22 -6.07 -1.84
C SER A 159 -16.50 -6.06 -0.33
N GLY A 160 -15.78 -5.25 0.45
CA GLY A 160 -16.02 -5.06 1.87
C GLY A 160 -17.41 -4.51 2.17
N LEU A 161 -17.91 -3.54 1.39
CA LEU A 161 -19.28 -3.01 1.50
C LEU A 161 -20.33 -4.10 1.17
N ALA A 162 -20.08 -4.91 0.14
CA ALA A 162 -20.96 -6.03 -0.24
C ALA A 162 -21.05 -7.08 0.87
N ILE A 163 -19.96 -7.34 1.61
CA ILE A 163 -19.95 -8.28 2.74
C ILE A 163 -20.57 -7.66 3.99
N TRP A 164 -20.27 -6.39 4.28
CA TRP A 164 -20.71 -5.72 5.51
C TRP A 164 -22.22 -5.49 5.56
N LYS A 165 -22.82 -5.10 4.45
CA LYS A 165 -24.23 -4.71 4.36
C LYS A 165 -24.89 -5.30 3.11
N PRO A 166 -24.95 -6.64 2.98
CA PRO A 166 -25.43 -7.29 1.75
C PRO A 166 -26.88 -6.92 1.39
N GLY A 167 -27.72 -6.65 2.39
CA GLY A 167 -29.11 -6.23 2.17
C GLY A 167 -29.25 -4.76 1.74
N GLN A 168 -28.37 -3.84 2.20
CA GLN A 168 -28.38 -2.46 1.77
C GLN A 168 -27.61 -2.22 0.46
N PHE A 169 -26.58 -3.02 0.19
CA PHE A 169 -25.79 -2.99 -1.04
C PHE A 169 -26.01 -4.23 -1.90
N GLN A 170 -27.29 -4.57 -2.12
CA GLN A 170 -27.67 -5.77 -2.84
C GLN A 170 -27.09 -5.82 -4.25
N GLU A 171 -27.02 -4.69 -4.94
CA GLU A 171 -26.46 -4.57 -6.29
C GLU A 171 -24.95 -4.90 -6.28
N LEU A 172 -24.20 -4.46 -5.27
CA LEU A 172 -22.79 -4.82 -5.13
C LEU A 172 -22.62 -6.31 -4.83
N THR A 173 -23.42 -6.84 -3.93
CA THR A 173 -23.40 -8.26 -3.60
C THR A 173 -23.72 -9.12 -4.85
N TRP A 174 -24.70 -8.69 -5.64
CA TRP A 174 -25.03 -9.35 -6.91
C TRP A 174 -23.90 -9.22 -7.95
N LEU A 175 -23.26 -8.03 -8.05
CA LEU A 175 -22.14 -7.78 -8.96
C LEU A 175 -20.97 -8.72 -8.71
N PHE A 176 -20.71 -9.08 -7.46
CA PHE A 176 -19.68 -10.04 -7.09
C PHE A 176 -20.12 -11.51 -7.21
N GLY A 177 -21.38 -11.79 -7.55
CA GLY A 177 -21.90 -13.17 -7.64
C GLY A 177 -22.38 -13.75 -6.32
N GLY A 178 -22.73 -12.89 -5.35
CA GLY A 178 -23.23 -13.27 -4.03
C GLY A 178 -22.25 -13.04 -2.90
N PHE A 179 -22.73 -13.24 -1.66
CA PHE A 179 -21.97 -12.98 -0.44
C PHE A 179 -20.69 -13.82 -0.34
N ASP A 180 -20.76 -15.11 -0.61
CA ASP A 180 -19.61 -16.01 -0.48
C ASP A 180 -18.52 -15.70 -1.52
N VAL A 181 -18.92 -15.36 -2.74
CA VAL A 181 -17.97 -14.95 -3.78
C VAL A 181 -17.33 -13.60 -3.43
N ALA A 182 -18.11 -12.66 -2.90
CA ALA A 182 -17.58 -11.39 -2.42
C ALA A 182 -16.52 -11.59 -1.31
N ARG A 183 -16.74 -12.54 -0.38
CA ARG A 183 -15.75 -12.93 0.65
C ARG A 183 -14.46 -13.48 0.04
N VAL A 184 -14.57 -14.37 -0.94
CA VAL A 184 -13.41 -14.92 -1.65
C VAL A 184 -12.63 -13.83 -2.36
N ILE A 185 -13.31 -12.92 -3.07
CA ILE A 185 -12.68 -11.79 -3.77
C ILE A 185 -11.99 -10.86 -2.78
N HIS A 186 -12.65 -10.56 -1.65
CA HIS A 186 -12.06 -9.75 -0.58
C HIS A 186 -10.80 -10.40 0.00
N PHE A 187 -10.85 -11.70 0.27
CA PHE A 187 -9.70 -12.47 0.76
C PHE A 187 -8.54 -12.45 -0.26
N LEU A 188 -8.81 -12.69 -1.54
CA LEU A 188 -7.79 -12.66 -2.60
C LEU A 188 -7.20 -11.27 -2.79
N GLY A 189 -8.03 -10.22 -2.70
CA GLY A 189 -7.57 -8.83 -2.71
C GLY A 189 -6.65 -8.52 -1.53
N MET A 190 -7.01 -8.96 -0.33
CA MET A 190 -6.16 -8.86 0.86
C MET A 190 -4.84 -9.60 0.66
N ALA A 191 -4.86 -10.84 0.16
CA ALA A 191 -3.65 -11.62 -0.09
C ALA A 191 -2.73 -10.91 -1.10
N ALA A 192 -3.28 -10.36 -2.18
CA ALA A 192 -2.52 -9.59 -3.16
C ALA A 192 -1.86 -8.34 -2.55
N ILE A 193 -2.58 -7.61 -1.69
CA ILE A 193 -2.04 -6.44 -0.96
C ILE A 193 -0.94 -6.87 0.00
N VAL A 194 -1.09 -7.97 0.73
CA VAL A 194 -0.06 -8.50 1.64
C VAL A 194 1.21 -8.86 0.87
N VAL A 195 1.09 -9.56 -0.26
CA VAL A 195 2.24 -9.87 -1.13
C VAL A 195 2.91 -8.59 -1.62
N PHE A 196 2.13 -7.61 -2.10
CA PHE A 196 2.66 -6.31 -2.49
C PHE A 196 3.42 -5.62 -1.34
N LEU A 197 2.85 -5.63 -0.13
CA LEU A 197 3.46 -5.01 1.05
C LEU A 197 4.79 -5.68 1.43
N ILE A 198 4.85 -7.01 1.39
CA ILE A 198 6.09 -7.77 1.65
C ILE A 198 7.17 -7.37 0.63
N VAL A 199 6.84 -7.37 -0.65
CA VAL A 199 7.78 -6.98 -1.72
C VAL A 199 8.20 -5.52 -1.56
N HIS A 200 7.24 -4.61 -1.27
CA HIS A 200 7.51 -3.20 -1.06
C HIS A 200 8.49 -2.95 0.09
N VAL A 201 8.23 -3.55 1.26
CA VAL A 201 9.11 -3.42 2.43
C VAL A 201 10.48 -4.05 2.17
N ALA A 202 10.54 -5.22 1.54
CA ALA A 202 11.80 -5.85 1.16
C ALA A 202 12.64 -4.94 0.26
N LEU A 203 12.03 -4.31 -0.74
CA LEU A 203 12.71 -3.35 -1.63
C LEU A 203 13.21 -2.11 -0.87
N VAL A 204 12.43 -1.58 0.08
CA VAL A 204 12.88 -0.46 0.94
C VAL A 204 14.08 -0.86 1.81
N VAL A 205 14.11 -2.09 2.32
CA VAL A 205 15.25 -2.60 3.10
C VAL A 205 16.50 -2.80 2.23
N ILE A 206 16.32 -3.31 1.01
CA ILE A 206 17.43 -3.54 0.05
C ILE A 206 17.98 -2.19 -0.47
N VAL A 207 17.11 -1.18 -0.66
CA VAL A 207 17.48 0.14 -1.17
C VAL A 207 17.12 1.22 -0.15
N PRO A 208 17.81 1.29 1.01
CA PRO A 208 17.40 2.14 2.15
C PRO A 208 17.44 3.64 1.84
N LYS A 209 18.17 4.07 0.81
CA LYS A 209 18.19 5.46 0.32
C LYS A 209 16.82 5.97 -0.15
N THR A 210 15.84 5.11 -0.37
CA THR A 210 14.47 5.48 -0.76
C THR A 210 13.59 5.92 0.42
N LEU A 211 13.93 5.56 1.64
CA LEU A 211 13.17 5.87 2.85
C LEU A 211 13.25 7.36 3.27
N PRO A 212 14.45 8.00 3.36
CA PRO A 212 14.56 9.39 3.78
C PRO A 212 13.71 10.37 2.96
N PRO A 213 13.64 10.30 1.61
CA PRO A 213 12.74 11.15 0.82
C PRO A 213 11.27 10.99 1.20
N MET A 214 10.82 9.79 1.61
CA MET A 214 9.44 9.55 2.04
C MET A 214 9.13 10.12 3.43
N ILE A 215 10.16 10.38 4.25
CA ILE A 215 10.03 11.05 5.56
C ILE A 215 10.20 12.55 5.42
N THR A 216 11.26 13.01 4.76
CA THR A 216 11.65 14.44 4.69
C THR A 216 11.06 15.16 3.48
N GLY A 217 10.68 14.44 2.44
CA GLY A 217 10.24 14.97 1.14
C GLY A 217 11.39 15.37 0.22
N ARG A 218 12.63 15.25 0.66
CA ARG A 218 13.79 15.81 -0.04
C ARG A 218 14.85 14.75 -0.32
N ALA A 219 15.48 14.81 -1.49
CA ALA A 219 16.66 14.05 -1.84
C ALA A 219 17.84 14.99 -2.14
N LEU A 220 19.07 14.47 -2.01
CA LEU A 220 20.27 15.19 -2.41
C LEU A 220 20.34 15.23 -3.95
N ALA A 221 20.61 16.41 -4.54
CA ALA A 221 20.68 16.54 -6.00
C ALA A 221 21.77 15.67 -6.63
N HIS A 222 22.83 15.35 -5.88
CA HIS A 222 23.91 14.47 -6.34
C HIS A 222 23.44 13.02 -6.51
N GLU A 223 22.52 12.55 -5.65
CA GLU A 223 21.94 11.19 -5.76
C GLU A 223 20.95 11.08 -6.94
N ALA A 224 20.38 12.20 -7.38
CA ALA A 224 19.45 12.24 -8.51
C ALA A 224 20.14 12.17 -9.88
N HIS A 225 21.44 12.46 -9.96
CA HIS A 225 22.22 12.56 -11.20
C HIS A 225 23.35 11.54 -11.31
N SER A 226 23.64 10.77 -10.26
CA SER A 226 24.78 9.83 -10.24
C SER A 226 24.50 8.45 -10.85
N GLU A 227 23.37 8.28 -11.52
CA GLU A 227 22.95 7.00 -12.13
C GLU A 227 22.74 7.10 -13.66
N ASP A 228 23.38 8.08 -14.34
CA ASP A 228 23.45 8.14 -15.81
C ASP A 228 24.60 7.33 -16.37
#